data_173e453d5ea4ae22e6ff3ad0e8e27125
#
_entry.id   173e453d5ea4ae22e6ff3ad0e8e27125
#
_cell.length_a   1.000
_cell.length_b   1.000
_cell.length_c   1.000
_cell.angle_alpha   90.00
_cell.angle_beta   90.00
_cell.angle_gamma   90.00
#
_symmetry.space_group_name_H-M   'P 1'
#
loop_
_entity.id
_entity.type
_entity.pdbx_description
1 polymer ?
#
loop_
_entity_poly.entity_id
_entity_poly.type
_entity_poly.pdbx_seq_one_letter_code
_entity_poly.pdbx_strand_id
1 'polypeptide(L)'
;MRRKTRWLAIIIFFSFFAGPVLAQEVIIYPAKGQSEDQMEKDKFECYSWAKKETGFDPMEIPTATAPPPKKEAQKGGAGRGAIGGAAAGAVVGGIVSGGKGAARGAVIGGGSGALLGGMRREKQRNEEAQARQQWEREQGNAYMQKRNTYNRAYGACLEGRGYTVK
;
A
#
# COMPACT_ATOMS: atom_id res chain seq x y z
N MET A 1 -17.79 -34.93 11.20
CA MET A 1 -17.31 -34.88 9.81
C MET A 1 -17.83 -33.67 8.98
N ARG A 2 -19.01 -33.13 9.23
CA ARG A 2 -19.63 -31.99 8.48
C ARG A 2 -18.93 -30.62 8.58
N ARG A 3 -18.09 -30.37 9.59
CA ARG A 3 -17.42 -29.06 9.77
C ARG A 3 -16.20 -28.90 8.86
N LYS A 4 -15.44 -29.95 8.63
CA LYS A 4 -14.22 -29.92 7.78
C LYS A 4 -14.54 -29.72 6.29
N THR A 5 -15.66 -30.28 5.81
CA THR A 5 -16.12 -30.12 4.42
C THR A 5 -16.58 -28.68 4.09
N ARG A 6 -17.10 -27.92 5.06
CA ARG A 6 -17.51 -26.52 4.88
C ARG A 6 -16.32 -25.59 4.70
N TRP A 7 -15.21 -25.83 5.38
CA TRP A 7 -13.97 -25.06 5.22
C TRP A 7 -13.27 -25.35 3.89
N LEU A 8 -13.27 -26.59 3.42
CA LEU A 8 -12.74 -26.95 2.10
C LEU A 8 -13.53 -26.30 0.98
N ALA A 9 -14.84 -26.22 1.07
CA ALA A 9 -15.70 -25.56 0.07
C ALA A 9 -15.42 -24.04 0.00
N ILE A 10 -15.17 -23.38 1.13
CA ILE A 10 -14.85 -21.94 1.18
C ILE A 10 -13.50 -21.65 0.55
N ILE A 11 -12.48 -22.50 0.77
CA ILE A 11 -11.14 -22.34 0.18
C ILE A 11 -11.18 -22.51 -1.34
N ILE A 12 -11.96 -23.46 -1.85
CA ILE A 12 -12.11 -23.69 -3.30
C ILE A 12 -12.84 -22.52 -3.97
N PHE A 13 -13.83 -21.91 -3.31
CA PHE A 13 -14.58 -20.77 -3.85
C PHE A 13 -13.73 -19.50 -3.95
N PHE A 14 -12.75 -19.32 -3.03
CA PHE A 14 -11.86 -18.14 -3.04
C PHE A 14 -10.76 -18.23 -4.10
N SER A 15 -10.38 -19.43 -4.55
CA SER A 15 -9.36 -19.62 -5.59
C SER A 15 -9.82 -19.27 -7.01
N PHE A 16 -11.13 -19.12 -7.23
CA PHE A 16 -11.69 -18.84 -8.56
C PHE A 16 -11.76 -17.34 -8.90
N PHE A 17 -11.45 -16.45 -7.94
CA PHE A 17 -11.54 -15.00 -8.13
C PHE A 17 -10.21 -14.30 -8.46
N ALA A 18 -9.13 -15.06 -8.67
CA ALA A 18 -7.89 -14.50 -9.23
C ALA A 18 -8.11 -14.27 -10.74
N GLY A 19 -8.80 -13.20 -11.08
CA GLY A 19 -8.90 -12.75 -12.47
C GLY A 19 -7.50 -12.46 -13.02
N PRO A 20 -7.25 -12.73 -14.33
CA PRO A 20 -5.98 -12.41 -14.96
C PRO A 20 -5.74 -10.91 -14.84
N VAL A 21 -4.61 -10.51 -14.28
CA VAL A 21 -4.10 -9.14 -14.39
C VAL A 21 -3.69 -8.98 -15.85
N LEU A 22 -4.57 -8.42 -16.67
CA LEU A 22 -4.26 -8.06 -18.04
C LEU A 22 -3.25 -6.92 -18.00
N ALA A 23 -1.98 -7.22 -18.27
CA ALA A 23 -1.03 -6.21 -18.65
C ALA A 23 -1.55 -5.55 -19.95
N GLN A 24 -1.84 -4.25 -19.92
CA GLN A 24 -2.22 -3.50 -21.12
C GLN A 24 -0.95 -3.34 -21.99
N GLU A 25 -0.77 -4.25 -22.90
CA GLU A 25 0.25 -4.17 -23.94
C GLU A 25 -0.34 -3.43 -25.15
N VAL A 26 0.37 -2.43 -25.65
CA VAL A 26 -0.05 -1.66 -26.82
C VAL A 26 0.16 -2.54 -28.06
N ILE A 27 -0.92 -2.95 -28.69
CA ILE A 27 -0.88 -3.76 -29.92
C ILE A 27 -0.82 -2.83 -31.11
N ILE A 28 0.21 -3.00 -31.96
CA ILE A 28 0.48 -2.15 -33.13
C ILE A 28 0.31 -3.01 -34.39
N TYR A 29 -0.51 -2.53 -35.31
CA TYR A 29 -0.78 -3.20 -36.59
C TYR A 29 -0.50 -2.28 -37.78
N PRO A 30 0.30 -2.70 -38.80
CA PRO A 30 0.56 -1.92 -39.98
C PRO A 30 -0.70 -1.82 -40.88
N ALA A 31 -1.27 -0.63 -41.03
CA ALA A 31 -2.50 -0.43 -41.79
C ALA A 31 -2.25 -0.07 -43.26
N LYS A 32 -1.02 0.30 -43.65
CA LYS A 32 -0.65 0.73 -44.99
C LYS A 32 0.41 -0.17 -45.67
N GLY A 33 0.58 -1.40 -45.18
CA GLY A 33 1.51 -2.34 -45.78
C GLY A 33 3.00 -2.03 -45.48
N GLN A 34 3.29 -1.38 -44.37
CA GLN A 34 4.67 -1.14 -43.91
C GLN A 34 5.39 -2.45 -43.67
N SER A 35 6.68 -2.53 -44.06
CA SER A 35 7.53 -3.67 -43.77
C SER A 35 7.86 -3.78 -42.28
N GLU A 36 8.30 -4.95 -41.86
CA GLU A 36 8.69 -5.23 -40.47
C GLU A 36 9.86 -4.31 -40.03
N ASP A 37 10.88 -4.15 -40.88
CA ASP A 37 12.02 -3.25 -40.62
C ASP A 37 11.59 -1.78 -40.48
N GLN A 38 10.63 -1.36 -41.31
CA GLN A 38 10.08 -0.01 -41.21
C GLN A 38 9.30 0.16 -39.91
N MET A 39 8.52 -0.84 -39.51
CA MET A 39 7.76 -0.82 -38.27
C MET A 39 8.68 -0.74 -37.03
N GLU A 40 9.78 -1.48 -37.00
CA GLU A 40 10.75 -1.40 -35.91
C GLU A 40 11.39 -0.01 -35.79
N LYS A 41 11.78 0.56 -36.92
CA LYS A 41 12.31 1.92 -36.97
C LYS A 41 11.31 2.94 -36.47
N ASP A 42 10.09 2.87 -36.95
CA ASP A 42 9.02 3.79 -36.56
C ASP A 42 8.65 3.65 -35.09
N LYS A 43 8.62 2.43 -34.54
CA LYS A 43 8.47 2.17 -33.10
C LYS A 43 9.56 2.83 -32.28
N PHE A 44 10.81 2.70 -32.69
CA PHE A 44 11.95 3.30 -31.98
C PHE A 44 11.92 4.84 -32.01
N GLU A 45 11.60 5.41 -33.17
CA GLU A 45 11.49 6.87 -33.32
C GLU A 45 10.31 7.43 -32.48
N CYS A 46 9.15 6.75 -32.52
CA CYS A 46 7.99 7.13 -31.72
C CYS A 46 8.24 6.95 -30.21
N TYR A 47 8.95 5.91 -29.81
CA TYR A 47 9.39 5.73 -28.43
C TYR A 47 10.26 6.91 -27.96
N SER A 48 11.27 7.25 -28.75
CA SER A 48 12.21 8.33 -28.42
C SER A 48 11.52 9.68 -28.34
N TRP A 49 10.58 9.94 -29.28
CA TRP A 49 9.76 11.15 -29.28
C TRP A 49 8.82 11.21 -28.07
N ALA A 50 8.06 10.16 -27.81
CA ALA A 50 7.13 10.11 -26.68
C ALA A 50 7.83 10.25 -25.33
N LYS A 51 9.01 9.61 -25.17
CA LYS A 51 9.86 9.76 -23.99
C LYS A 51 10.27 11.22 -23.80
N LYS A 52 10.73 11.90 -24.85
CA LYS A 52 11.12 13.31 -24.80
C LYS A 52 9.95 14.22 -24.49
N GLU A 53 8.81 13.97 -25.09
CA GLU A 53 7.59 14.80 -24.93
C GLU A 53 6.97 14.68 -23.54
N THR A 54 6.95 13.47 -22.98
CA THR A 54 6.28 13.21 -21.70
C THR A 54 7.22 13.20 -20.50
N GLY A 55 8.53 13.13 -20.73
CA GLY A 55 9.54 12.96 -19.68
C GLY A 55 9.45 11.61 -18.96
N PHE A 56 8.72 10.63 -19.53
CA PHE A 56 8.55 9.30 -18.94
C PHE A 56 9.22 8.24 -19.81
N ASP A 57 10.06 7.42 -19.20
CA ASP A 57 10.70 6.27 -19.85
C ASP A 57 10.09 4.97 -19.34
N PRO A 58 9.37 4.20 -20.17
CA PRO A 58 8.78 2.93 -19.76
C PRO A 58 9.83 1.83 -19.50
N MET A 59 11.07 2.00 -19.96
CA MET A 59 12.18 1.07 -19.72
C MET A 59 12.89 1.30 -18.39
N GLU A 60 12.68 2.46 -17.75
CA GLU A 60 13.23 2.73 -16.42
C GLU A 60 12.47 1.98 -15.34
N ILE A 61 13.23 1.48 -14.35
CA ILE A 61 12.62 0.85 -13.16
C ILE A 61 11.80 1.89 -12.40
N PRO A 62 10.52 1.61 -12.09
CA PRO A 62 9.69 2.54 -11.35
C PRO A 62 10.31 2.90 -10.00
N THR A 63 10.59 4.18 -9.79
CA THR A 63 11.06 4.71 -8.50
C THR A 63 9.96 5.53 -7.84
N ALA A 64 9.87 5.44 -6.51
CA ALA A 64 8.93 6.27 -5.78
C ALA A 64 9.32 7.75 -5.89
N THR A 65 8.34 8.62 -6.14
CA THR A 65 8.54 10.07 -6.27
C THR A 65 8.61 10.77 -4.91
N ALA A 66 8.17 10.11 -3.84
CA ALA A 66 8.20 10.59 -2.48
C ALA A 66 8.70 9.52 -1.51
N PRO A 67 9.39 9.88 -0.43
CA PRO A 67 9.81 8.92 0.58
C PRO A 67 8.59 8.31 1.29
N PRO A 68 8.69 7.04 1.73
CA PRO A 68 7.61 6.43 2.49
C PRO A 68 7.36 7.14 3.83
N PRO A 69 6.14 7.08 4.37
CA PRO A 69 5.82 7.64 5.67
C PRO A 69 6.77 7.12 6.74
N LYS A 70 7.30 8.03 7.56
CA LYS A 70 8.21 7.68 8.67
C LYS A 70 7.44 6.85 9.70
N LYS A 71 8.03 5.76 10.14
CA LYS A 71 7.53 5.04 11.31
C LYS A 71 7.79 5.88 12.55
N GLU A 72 6.73 6.28 13.24
CA GLU A 72 6.90 6.94 14.52
C GLU A 72 7.36 5.95 15.59
N ALA A 73 8.16 6.45 16.57
CA ALA A 73 8.51 5.65 17.72
C ALA A 73 7.24 5.22 18.46
N GLN A 74 7.13 3.93 18.77
CA GLN A 74 5.93 3.38 19.41
C GLN A 74 5.63 4.07 20.73
N LYS A 75 4.52 4.82 20.75
CA LYS A 75 4.03 5.51 21.94
C LYS A 75 3.09 4.56 22.69
N GLY A 76 3.41 4.29 23.96
CA GLY A 76 2.60 3.40 24.80
C GLY A 76 3.04 1.94 24.74
N GLY A 77 2.17 1.08 25.17
CA GLY A 77 2.34 -0.36 25.28
C GLY A 77 1.80 -0.85 26.62
N ALA A 78 1.41 -2.13 26.69
CA ALA A 78 0.83 -2.73 27.90
C ALA A 78 1.76 -2.56 29.12
N GLY A 79 3.08 -2.75 28.94
CA GLY A 79 4.05 -2.59 30.02
C GLY A 79 4.15 -1.18 30.56
N ARG A 80 4.28 -0.16 29.68
CA ARG A 80 4.32 1.25 30.11
C ARG A 80 3.00 1.72 30.69
N GLY A 81 1.86 1.29 30.12
CA GLY A 81 0.55 1.58 30.65
C GLY A 81 0.32 0.92 32.01
N ALA A 82 0.79 -0.32 32.21
CA ALA A 82 0.72 -1.03 33.50
C ALA A 82 1.51 -0.32 34.58
N ILE A 83 2.76 0.09 34.30
CA ILE A 83 3.61 0.79 35.28
C ILE A 83 3.00 2.15 35.64
N GLY A 84 2.58 2.93 34.68
CA GLY A 84 1.94 4.22 34.91
C GLY A 84 0.61 4.12 35.68
N GLY A 85 -0.23 3.16 35.32
CA GLY A 85 -1.50 2.88 36.00
C GLY A 85 -1.32 2.33 37.42
N ALA A 86 -0.33 1.44 37.63
CA ALA A 86 0.00 0.91 38.94
C ALA A 86 0.49 2.02 39.90
N ALA A 87 1.38 2.90 39.44
CA ALA A 87 1.88 4.02 40.23
C ALA A 87 0.75 4.99 40.63
N ALA A 88 -0.10 5.39 39.66
CA ALA A 88 -1.24 6.27 39.94
C ALA A 88 -2.26 5.60 40.86
N GLY A 89 -2.58 4.32 40.63
CA GLY A 89 -3.50 3.57 41.47
C GLY A 89 -2.99 3.36 42.90
N ALA A 90 -1.67 3.14 43.10
CA ALA A 90 -1.06 3.00 44.39
C ALA A 90 -1.15 4.28 45.20
N VAL A 91 -0.91 5.47 44.59
CA VAL A 91 -1.04 6.79 45.27
C VAL A 91 -2.46 7.02 45.75
N VAL A 92 -3.46 6.84 44.87
CA VAL A 92 -4.87 7.02 45.25
C VAL A 92 -5.32 6.02 46.32
N GLY A 93 -4.98 4.73 46.13
CA GLY A 93 -5.30 3.69 47.11
C GLY A 93 -4.62 3.89 48.46
N GLY A 94 -3.39 4.40 48.47
CA GLY A 94 -2.64 4.72 49.69
C GLY A 94 -3.26 5.83 50.49
N ILE A 95 -3.77 6.86 49.84
CA ILE A 95 -4.46 8.02 50.50
C ILE A 95 -5.75 7.54 51.17
N VAL A 96 -6.50 6.65 50.53
CA VAL A 96 -7.83 6.21 51.00
C VAL A 96 -7.75 5.16 52.09
N SER A 97 -6.84 4.18 52.01
CA SER A 97 -6.82 2.99 52.90
C SER A 97 -5.42 2.54 53.33
N GLY A 98 -4.43 3.44 53.29
CA GLY A 98 -3.06 3.13 53.70
C GLY A 98 -2.37 2.06 52.83
N GLY A 99 -1.40 1.34 53.38
CA GLY A 99 -0.59 0.38 52.61
C GLY A 99 -1.36 -0.73 51.90
N LYS A 100 -2.45 -1.24 52.51
CA LYS A 100 -3.32 -2.25 51.88
C LYS A 100 -4.12 -1.67 50.69
N GLY A 101 -4.52 -0.40 50.80
CA GLY A 101 -5.18 0.32 49.71
C GLY A 101 -4.22 0.62 48.55
N ALA A 102 -2.98 0.98 48.84
CA ALA A 102 -1.94 1.19 47.83
C ALA A 102 -1.70 -0.07 46.99
N ALA A 103 -1.58 -1.23 47.62
CA ALA A 103 -1.40 -2.51 46.91
C ALA A 103 -2.59 -2.84 45.99
N ARG A 104 -3.82 -2.69 46.49
CA ARG A 104 -5.03 -2.94 45.66
C ARG A 104 -5.17 -1.92 44.52
N GLY A 105 -4.91 -0.64 44.78
CA GLY A 105 -4.90 0.39 43.77
C GLY A 105 -3.86 0.18 42.69
N ALA A 106 -2.67 -0.31 43.03
CA ALA A 106 -1.63 -0.66 42.05
C ALA A 106 -2.06 -1.80 41.12
N VAL A 107 -2.72 -2.84 41.64
CA VAL A 107 -3.22 -3.96 40.84
C VAL A 107 -4.32 -3.52 39.88
N ILE A 108 -5.30 -2.77 40.34
CA ILE A 108 -6.40 -2.27 39.52
C ILE A 108 -5.89 -1.28 38.46
N GLY A 109 -5.07 -0.30 38.88
CA GLY A 109 -4.50 0.71 38.01
C GLY A 109 -3.54 0.13 36.98
N GLY A 110 -2.73 -0.84 37.37
CA GLY A 110 -1.83 -1.56 36.48
C GLY A 110 -2.57 -2.34 35.40
N GLY A 111 -3.64 -3.04 35.75
CA GLY A 111 -4.46 -3.78 34.79
C GLY A 111 -5.14 -2.88 33.76
N SER A 112 -5.80 -1.80 34.21
CA SER A 112 -6.45 -0.84 33.32
C SER A 112 -5.45 -0.08 32.44
N GLY A 113 -4.29 0.30 33.01
CA GLY A 113 -3.23 0.97 32.27
C GLY A 113 -2.62 0.09 31.17
N ALA A 114 -2.50 -1.21 31.41
CA ALA A 114 -2.04 -2.17 30.41
C ALA A 114 -2.99 -2.26 29.22
N LEU A 115 -4.30 -2.33 29.47
CA LEU A 115 -5.32 -2.35 28.43
C LEU A 115 -5.30 -1.06 27.58
N LEU A 116 -5.31 0.10 28.21
CA LEU A 116 -5.25 1.39 27.52
C LEU A 116 -3.95 1.58 26.73
N GLY A 117 -2.81 1.16 27.27
CA GLY A 117 -1.53 1.18 26.58
C GLY A 117 -1.48 0.25 25.37
N GLY A 118 -2.12 -0.93 25.45
CA GLY A 118 -2.28 -1.87 24.35
C GLY A 118 -3.11 -1.30 23.22
N MET A 119 -4.27 -0.72 23.54
CA MET A 119 -5.18 -0.10 22.55
C MET A 119 -4.52 1.07 21.80
N ARG A 120 -3.77 1.93 22.51
CA ARG A 120 -3.02 3.03 21.88
C ARG A 120 -1.98 2.53 20.89
N ARG A 121 -1.27 1.44 21.22
CA ARG A 121 -0.27 0.82 20.35
C ARG A 121 -0.92 0.20 19.11
N GLU A 122 -2.07 -0.42 19.25
CA GLU A 122 -2.81 -0.99 18.14
C GLU A 122 -3.33 0.09 17.20
N LYS A 123 -3.91 1.17 17.76
CA LYS A 123 -4.35 2.33 16.97
C LYS A 123 -3.20 2.92 16.15
N GLN A 124 -2.03 3.15 16.76
CA GLN A 124 -0.85 3.69 16.07
C GLN A 124 -0.41 2.77 14.92
N ARG A 125 -0.37 1.44 15.12
CA ARG A 125 -0.02 0.49 14.06
C ARG A 125 -1.01 0.52 12.90
N ASN A 126 -2.29 0.66 13.20
CA ASN A 126 -3.33 0.75 12.18
C ASN A 126 -3.22 2.06 11.38
N GLU A 127 -2.94 3.19 12.05
CA GLU A 127 -2.71 4.48 11.39
C GLU A 127 -1.46 4.44 10.49
N GLU A 128 -0.35 3.87 10.96
CA GLU A 128 0.87 3.69 10.18
C GLU A 128 0.63 2.77 8.96
N ALA A 129 -0.13 1.68 9.14
CA ALA A 129 -0.48 0.77 8.06
C ALA A 129 -1.36 1.45 6.99
N GLN A 130 -2.35 2.24 7.42
CA GLN A 130 -3.20 3.01 6.51
C GLN A 130 -2.40 4.08 5.76
N ALA A 131 -1.54 4.84 6.45
CA ALA A 131 -0.70 5.85 5.82
C ALA A 131 0.24 5.23 4.77
N ARG A 132 0.80 4.05 5.07
CA ARG A 132 1.62 3.32 4.10
C ARG A 132 0.83 2.85 2.89
N GLN A 133 -0.36 2.29 3.08
CA GLN A 133 -1.23 1.88 1.98
C GLN A 133 -1.65 3.07 1.10
N GLN A 134 -1.95 4.21 1.69
CA GLN A 134 -2.27 5.43 0.95
C GLN A 134 -1.08 5.88 0.11
N TRP A 135 0.10 5.96 0.71
CA TRP A 135 1.33 6.30 0.00
C TRP A 135 1.61 5.35 -1.19
N GLU A 136 1.48 4.02 -0.98
CA GLU A 136 1.68 3.03 -2.04
C GLU A 136 0.68 3.22 -3.20
N ARG A 137 -0.59 3.51 -2.89
CA ARG A 137 -1.62 3.82 -3.91
C ARG A 137 -1.32 5.11 -4.65
N GLU A 138 -0.91 6.16 -3.95
CA GLU A 138 -0.54 7.45 -4.56
C GLU A 138 0.64 7.30 -5.52
N GLN A 139 1.69 6.57 -5.10
CA GLN A 139 2.85 6.29 -5.96
C GLN A 139 2.45 5.46 -7.18
N GLY A 140 1.64 4.42 -6.99
CA GLY A 140 1.11 3.61 -8.08
C GLY A 140 0.27 4.42 -9.07
N ASN A 141 -0.64 5.25 -8.57
CA ASN A 141 -1.49 6.11 -9.40
C ASN A 141 -0.66 7.14 -10.18
N ALA A 142 0.32 7.77 -9.54
CA ALA A 142 1.21 8.74 -10.19
C ALA A 142 2.02 8.08 -11.33
N TYR A 143 2.52 6.88 -11.10
CA TYR A 143 3.20 6.09 -12.13
C TYR A 143 2.26 5.75 -13.30
N MET A 144 1.06 5.24 -13.01
CA MET A 144 0.08 4.90 -14.03
C MET A 144 -0.37 6.09 -14.86
N GLN A 145 -0.53 7.26 -14.25
CA GLN A 145 -0.85 8.51 -14.97
C GLN A 145 0.25 8.88 -15.97
N LYS A 146 1.52 8.84 -15.55
CA LYS A 146 2.66 9.11 -16.44
C LYS A 146 2.73 8.09 -17.58
N ARG A 147 2.58 6.80 -17.26
CA ARG A 147 2.55 5.72 -18.26
C ARG A 147 1.42 5.90 -19.27
N ASN A 148 0.22 6.23 -18.82
CA ASN A 148 -0.91 6.48 -19.71
C ASN A 148 -0.70 7.71 -20.63
N THR A 149 -0.06 8.75 -20.12
CA THR A 149 0.31 9.93 -20.93
C THR A 149 1.33 9.55 -21.99
N TYR A 150 2.36 8.78 -21.62
CA TYR A 150 3.33 8.23 -22.56
C TYR A 150 2.65 7.34 -23.62
N ASN A 151 1.81 6.38 -23.23
CA ASN A 151 1.13 5.49 -24.16
C ASN A 151 0.28 6.27 -25.19
N ARG A 152 -0.40 7.34 -24.76
CA ARG A 152 -1.15 8.22 -25.67
C ARG A 152 -0.23 8.95 -26.66
N ALA A 153 0.88 9.49 -26.20
CA ALA A 153 1.84 10.14 -27.08
C ALA A 153 2.43 9.16 -28.08
N TYR A 154 2.86 7.98 -27.59
CA TYR A 154 3.40 6.91 -28.42
C TYR A 154 2.41 6.42 -29.47
N GLY A 155 1.15 6.17 -29.08
CA GLY A 155 0.08 5.79 -30.00
C GLY A 155 -0.19 6.85 -31.05
N ALA A 156 -0.31 8.11 -30.66
CA ALA A 156 -0.54 9.22 -31.60
C ALA A 156 0.60 9.36 -32.63
N CYS A 157 1.85 9.15 -32.24
CA CYS A 157 2.97 9.15 -33.17
C CYS A 157 2.86 8.00 -34.20
N LEU A 158 2.53 6.79 -33.75
CA LEU A 158 2.37 5.63 -34.62
C LEU A 158 1.14 5.76 -35.55
N GLU A 159 0.03 6.26 -35.05
CA GLU A 159 -1.17 6.54 -35.87
C GLU A 159 -0.87 7.57 -36.94
N GLY A 160 -0.12 8.62 -36.63
CA GLY A 160 0.35 9.60 -37.61
C GLY A 160 1.21 9.01 -38.73
N ARG A 161 1.88 7.88 -38.47
CA ARG A 161 2.66 7.11 -39.44
C ARG A 161 1.86 6.03 -40.18
N GLY A 162 0.58 5.88 -39.83
CA GLY A 162 -0.34 4.95 -40.50
C GLY A 162 -0.38 3.56 -39.91
N TYR A 163 -0.10 3.42 -38.60
CA TYR A 163 -0.34 2.22 -37.83
C TYR A 163 -1.70 2.29 -37.13
N THR A 164 -2.30 1.15 -36.86
CA THR A 164 -3.46 1.05 -35.97
C THR A 164 -2.97 0.64 -34.60
N VAL A 165 -3.30 1.40 -33.57
CA VAL A 165 -2.89 1.18 -32.17
C VAL A 165 -4.12 0.84 -31.34
N LYS A 166 -4.06 -0.26 -30.56
CA LYS A 166 -5.13 -0.72 -29.67
C LYS A 166 -4.61 -1.07 -28.30
#